data_185cdae161590ef6823acb0238502666
#
_entry.id   185cdae161590ef6823acb0238502666
#
_cell.length_a   1.000
_cell.length_b   1.000
_cell.length_c   1.000
_cell.angle_alpha   90.00
_cell.angle_beta   90.00
_cell.angle_gamma   90.00
#
_symmetry.space_group_name_H-M   'P 1'
#
loop_
_entity.id
_entity.type
_entity.pdbx_description
1 polymer ?
#
loop_
_entity_poly.entity_id
_entity_poly.type
_entity_poly.pdbx_seq_one_letter_code
_entity_poly.pdbx_strand_id
1 'polypeptide(L)'
;MVIVVQQSKYTKNFIIFVDWIKMLEMALFKKNKRKETKPSMKKKLFFSLGSLAMILLLSSVISILEYRRMSDYVSELIASNIKSINLSQKLADLTQEYNDQMLAVVVQNDISMMPDFNLDYFNAQSDSLRSSFTSSRMIPKVDSVVASFDAFMKTSLKFDEVFLADSVNTGEWFFGSLQPRYTKLRMDLISLNEVIHEELMNNSADFDAGFYRSIIPGVVATAAGLLLIILLFYFILIYYVKPIYRMSDGIDSYRLSGRRHVYEFDGDDQLANLNAGLTEVMEENVQLKKRVKNLRDERERLIQNISDLTAE
;
A
#
# COMPACT_ATOMS: atom_id res chain seq x y z
N MET A 1 -24.24 -1.75 3.19
CA MET A 1 -24.13 -3.22 3.12
C MET A 1 -22.82 -3.70 2.49
N VAL A 2 -22.25 -3.00 1.51
CA VAL A 2 -20.95 -3.33 0.87
C VAL A 2 -19.77 -3.17 1.82
N ILE A 3 -19.78 -2.20 2.73
CA ILE A 3 -18.69 -1.90 3.69
C ILE A 3 -18.45 -3.04 4.69
N VAL A 4 -19.50 -3.72 5.16
CA VAL A 4 -19.41 -4.82 6.14
C VAL A 4 -18.78 -6.09 5.53
N VAL A 5 -19.05 -6.36 4.26
CA VAL A 5 -18.51 -7.54 3.54
C VAL A 5 -17.01 -7.38 3.27
N GLN A 6 -16.55 -6.16 3.02
CA GLN A 6 -15.14 -5.86 2.74
C GLN A 6 -14.28 -5.93 4.01
N GLN A 7 -14.81 -5.48 5.17
CA GLN A 7 -14.14 -5.61 6.47
C GLN A 7 -13.90 -7.09 6.86
N SER A 8 -14.82 -7.99 6.52
CA SER A 8 -14.69 -9.44 6.74
C SER A 8 -13.53 -10.07 5.94
N LYS A 9 -13.22 -9.56 4.76
CA LYS A 9 -12.15 -10.10 3.90
C LYS A 9 -10.75 -9.75 4.40
N TYR A 10 -10.56 -8.54 4.97
CA TYR A 10 -9.28 -8.10 5.54
C TYR A 10 -8.98 -8.76 6.89
N THR A 11 -9.99 -8.91 7.73
CA THR A 11 -9.88 -9.67 8.99
C THR A 11 -9.52 -11.14 8.70
N LYS A 12 -10.08 -11.74 7.66
CA LYS A 12 -9.72 -13.10 7.23
C LYS A 12 -8.26 -13.21 6.78
N ASN A 13 -7.78 -12.28 5.98
CA ASN A 13 -6.38 -12.28 5.51
C ASN A 13 -5.39 -12.01 6.65
N PHE A 14 -5.75 -11.16 7.62
CA PHE A 14 -4.95 -10.92 8.81
C PHE A 14 -4.93 -12.15 9.74
N ILE A 15 -6.06 -12.83 9.90
CA ILE A 15 -6.15 -14.09 10.68
C ILE A 15 -5.32 -15.18 10.00
N ILE A 16 -5.39 -15.32 8.67
CA ILE A 16 -4.56 -16.26 7.90
C ILE A 16 -3.07 -15.96 8.08
N PHE A 17 -2.68 -14.69 8.11
CA PHE A 17 -1.29 -14.26 8.33
C PHE A 17 -0.83 -14.59 9.77
N VAL A 18 -1.66 -14.34 10.78
CA VAL A 18 -1.37 -14.69 12.18
C VAL A 18 -1.30 -16.21 12.38
N ASP A 19 -2.19 -16.96 11.76
CA ASP A 19 -2.17 -18.43 11.80
C ASP A 19 -0.96 -19.00 11.04
N TRP A 20 -0.52 -18.36 9.97
CA TRP A 20 0.69 -18.72 9.25
C TRP A 20 1.95 -18.46 10.08
N ILE A 21 2.02 -17.33 10.82
CA ILE A 21 3.09 -17.06 11.80
C ILE A 21 3.09 -18.10 12.91
N LYS A 22 1.94 -18.45 13.47
CA LYS A 22 1.83 -19.54 14.48
C LYS A 22 2.22 -20.90 13.93
N MET A 23 1.89 -21.18 12.67
CA MET A 23 2.28 -22.41 11.99
C MET A 23 3.80 -22.46 11.73
N LEU A 24 4.42 -21.32 11.41
CA LEU A 24 5.86 -21.16 11.27
C LEU A 24 6.56 -21.30 12.62
N GLU A 25 6.02 -20.72 13.66
CA GLU A 25 6.50 -20.87 15.04
C GLU A 25 6.39 -22.32 15.52
N MET A 26 5.25 -23.01 15.29
CA MET A 26 5.08 -24.43 15.58
C MET A 26 6.00 -25.31 14.72
N ALA A 27 6.26 -24.96 13.47
CA ALA A 27 7.21 -25.70 12.62
C ALA A 27 8.66 -25.53 13.09
N LEU A 28 9.02 -24.33 13.59
CA LEU A 28 10.35 -24.04 14.16
C LEU A 28 10.55 -24.68 15.54
N PHE A 29 9.49 -24.81 16.36
CA PHE A 29 9.56 -25.29 17.73
C PHE A 29 9.02 -26.71 17.94
N LYS A 30 8.53 -27.39 16.90
CA LYS A 30 8.06 -28.77 17.01
C LYS A 30 9.24 -29.70 17.30
N LYS A 31 9.43 -29.96 18.59
CA LYS A 31 10.41 -30.90 19.14
C LYS A 31 10.01 -32.33 18.73
N ASN A 32 10.44 -32.73 17.54
CA ASN A 32 10.14 -34.07 17.04
C ASN A 32 11.15 -35.05 17.65
N LYS A 33 10.65 -36.03 18.42
CA LYS A 33 11.42 -37.10 19.09
C LYS A 33 11.97 -38.18 18.12
N ARG A 34 12.38 -37.81 16.92
CA ARG A 34 13.12 -38.72 16.04
C ARG A 34 14.57 -38.24 15.96
N LYS A 35 15.55 -39.16 15.95
CA LYS A 35 16.98 -38.91 15.73
C LYS A 35 17.18 -38.02 14.49
N GLU A 36 17.01 -36.73 14.65
CA GLU A 36 17.26 -35.77 13.61
C GLU A 36 18.61 -35.15 13.82
N THR A 37 19.46 -35.29 12.81
CA THR A 37 20.65 -34.45 12.68
C THR A 37 20.21 -33.00 12.81
N LYS A 38 20.56 -32.37 13.94
CA LYS A 38 20.19 -30.96 14.20
C LYS A 38 20.64 -30.10 13.01
N PRO A 39 19.83 -29.17 12.51
CA PRO A 39 20.16 -28.43 11.31
C PRO A 39 21.45 -27.62 11.55
N SER A 40 22.37 -27.74 10.59
CA SER A 40 23.64 -26.99 10.56
C SER A 40 23.36 -25.48 10.75
N MET A 41 24.27 -24.79 11.45
CA MET A 41 24.31 -23.33 11.65
C MET A 41 23.97 -22.55 10.36
N LYS A 42 24.55 -22.96 9.23
CA LYS A 42 24.26 -22.37 7.91
C LYS A 42 22.78 -22.48 7.52
N LYS A 43 22.14 -23.62 7.76
CA LYS A 43 20.72 -23.82 7.46
C LYS A 43 19.84 -22.96 8.36
N LYS A 44 20.12 -22.87 9.66
CA LYS A 44 19.37 -22.01 10.60
C LYS A 44 19.43 -20.53 10.17
N LEU A 45 20.62 -20.04 9.85
CA LEU A 45 20.84 -18.67 9.40
C LEU A 45 20.15 -18.40 8.05
N PHE A 46 20.27 -19.33 7.09
CA PHE A 46 19.64 -19.21 5.78
C PHE A 46 18.11 -19.17 5.88
N PHE A 47 17.50 -20.03 6.70
CA PHE A 47 16.05 -20.02 6.89
C PHE A 47 15.56 -18.76 7.59
N SER A 48 16.26 -18.24 8.59
CA SER A 48 15.86 -17.01 9.28
C SER A 48 15.95 -15.78 8.37
N LEU A 49 17.03 -15.64 7.61
CA LEU A 49 17.19 -14.57 6.61
C LEU A 49 16.21 -14.72 5.44
N GLY A 50 15.99 -15.95 4.96
CA GLY A 50 15.07 -16.25 3.89
C GLY A 50 13.62 -15.96 4.27
N SER A 51 13.19 -16.28 5.50
CA SER A 51 11.85 -15.97 5.97
C SER A 51 11.62 -14.46 6.08
N LEU A 52 12.61 -13.71 6.56
CA LEU A 52 12.54 -12.24 6.62
C LEU A 52 12.41 -11.63 5.23
N ALA A 53 13.27 -12.05 4.29
CA ALA A 53 13.24 -11.60 2.91
C ALA A 53 11.88 -11.89 2.24
N MET A 54 11.32 -13.08 2.48
CA MET A 54 10.02 -13.47 1.94
C MET A 54 8.86 -12.63 2.49
N ILE A 55 8.88 -12.32 3.79
CA ILE A 55 7.86 -11.44 4.41
C ILE A 55 7.94 -10.03 3.82
N LEU A 56 9.15 -9.47 3.66
CA LEU A 56 9.34 -8.15 3.07
C LEU A 56 8.88 -8.11 1.59
N LEU A 57 9.17 -9.14 0.81
CA LEU A 57 8.73 -9.26 -0.57
C LEU A 57 7.19 -9.34 -0.66
N LEU A 58 6.55 -10.18 0.14
CA LEU A 58 5.08 -10.27 0.17
C LEU A 58 4.44 -8.94 0.57
N SER A 59 4.96 -8.28 1.60
CA SER A 59 4.51 -6.95 2.01
C SER A 59 4.63 -5.93 0.88
N SER A 60 5.76 -5.91 0.17
CA SER A 60 5.99 -5.01 -0.98
C SER A 60 5.00 -5.26 -2.11
N VAL A 61 4.74 -6.52 -2.45
CA VAL A 61 3.75 -6.88 -3.49
C VAL A 61 2.36 -6.42 -3.10
N ILE A 62 1.93 -6.65 -1.87
CA ILE A 62 0.62 -6.20 -1.37
C ILE A 62 0.51 -4.68 -1.46
N SER A 63 1.53 -3.94 -1.00
CA SER A 63 1.54 -2.47 -1.06
C SER A 63 1.45 -1.94 -2.49
N ILE A 64 2.14 -2.56 -3.46
CA ILE A 64 2.08 -2.17 -4.87
C ILE A 64 0.67 -2.43 -5.46
N LEU A 65 0.06 -3.57 -5.14
CA LEU A 65 -1.28 -3.90 -5.61
C LEU A 65 -2.34 -2.93 -5.07
N GLU A 66 -2.27 -2.57 -3.79
CA GLU A 66 -3.17 -1.62 -3.17
C GLU A 66 -2.96 -0.19 -3.74
N TYR A 67 -1.71 0.22 -3.96
CA TYR A 67 -1.41 1.50 -4.60
C TYR A 67 -2.00 1.60 -6.01
N ARG A 68 -1.87 0.55 -6.84
CA ARG A 68 -2.47 0.52 -8.19
C ARG A 68 -3.98 0.64 -8.14
N ARG A 69 -4.65 -0.14 -7.29
CA ARG A 69 -6.12 -0.06 -7.13
C ARG A 69 -6.58 1.33 -6.75
N MET A 70 -5.84 1.97 -5.85
CA MET A 70 -6.15 3.33 -5.41
C MET A 70 -5.97 4.34 -6.55
N SER A 71 -4.88 4.24 -7.31
CA SER A 71 -4.60 5.09 -8.47
C SER A 71 -5.68 4.96 -9.54
N ASP A 72 -6.11 3.74 -9.86
CA ASP A 72 -7.15 3.48 -10.84
C ASP A 72 -8.49 4.07 -10.39
N TYR A 73 -8.87 3.85 -9.13
CA TYR A 73 -10.09 4.41 -8.54
C TYR A 73 -10.12 5.94 -8.60
N VAL A 74 -9.03 6.60 -8.22
CA VAL A 74 -8.90 8.07 -8.26
C VAL A 74 -9.01 8.59 -9.69
N SER A 75 -8.30 7.94 -10.63
CA SER A 75 -8.31 8.35 -12.04
C SER A 75 -9.70 8.25 -12.64
N GLU A 76 -10.42 7.17 -12.38
CA GLU A 76 -11.79 6.96 -12.86
C GLU A 76 -12.75 7.97 -12.26
N LEU A 77 -12.66 8.23 -10.96
CA LEU A 77 -13.50 9.19 -10.25
C LEU A 77 -13.30 10.62 -10.75
N ILE A 78 -12.05 11.05 -10.92
CA ILE A 78 -11.72 12.38 -11.45
C ILE A 78 -12.21 12.53 -12.89
N ALA A 79 -11.93 11.55 -13.74
CA ALA A 79 -12.32 11.60 -15.16
C ALA A 79 -13.84 11.66 -15.32
N SER A 80 -14.60 10.87 -14.58
CA SER A 80 -16.06 10.87 -14.60
C SER A 80 -16.66 12.22 -14.16
N ASN A 81 -16.16 12.76 -13.03
CA ASN A 81 -16.66 14.02 -12.49
C ASN A 81 -16.32 15.22 -13.39
N ILE A 82 -15.08 15.30 -13.91
CA ILE A 82 -14.69 16.36 -14.85
C ILE A 82 -15.54 16.30 -16.12
N LYS A 83 -15.80 15.11 -16.66
CA LYS A 83 -16.65 14.93 -17.82
C LYS A 83 -18.07 15.44 -17.55
N SER A 84 -18.63 15.12 -16.40
CA SER A 84 -19.98 15.51 -16.00
C SER A 84 -20.13 17.03 -15.83
N ILE A 85 -19.14 17.67 -15.19
CA ILE A 85 -19.10 19.13 -15.03
C ILE A 85 -18.99 19.81 -16.40
N ASN A 86 -18.08 19.34 -17.26
CA ASN A 86 -17.89 19.92 -18.59
C ASN A 86 -19.14 19.80 -19.47
N LEU A 87 -19.87 18.66 -19.40
CA LEU A 87 -21.12 18.49 -20.14
C LEU A 87 -22.21 19.43 -19.63
N SER A 88 -22.37 19.55 -18.31
CA SER A 88 -23.34 20.48 -17.70
C SER A 88 -23.03 21.94 -18.07
N GLN A 89 -21.75 22.33 -17.98
CA GLN A 89 -21.32 23.68 -18.35
C GLN A 89 -21.57 23.97 -19.84
N LYS A 90 -21.21 23.05 -20.72
CA LYS A 90 -21.42 23.17 -22.14
C LYS A 90 -22.89 23.32 -22.49
N LEU A 91 -23.78 22.59 -21.82
CA LEU A 91 -25.21 22.70 -21.99
C LEU A 91 -25.71 24.07 -21.52
N ALA A 92 -25.20 24.59 -20.41
CA ALA A 92 -25.51 25.91 -19.90
C ALA A 92 -25.10 27.02 -20.88
N ASP A 93 -23.86 26.96 -21.38
CA ASP A 93 -23.32 27.96 -22.29
C ASP A 93 -24.11 28.01 -23.60
N LEU A 94 -24.44 26.86 -24.19
CA LEU A 94 -25.21 26.76 -25.40
C LEU A 94 -26.64 27.33 -25.23
N THR A 95 -27.29 26.97 -24.14
CA THR A 95 -28.67 27.46 -23.89
C THR A 95 -28.69 28.95 -23.59
N GLN A 96 -27.66 29.47 -22.94
CA GLN A 96 -27.48 30.91 -22.76
C GLN A 96 -27.31 31.64 -24.10
N GLU A 97 -26.40 31.12 -24.93
CA GLU A 97 -26.13 31.69 -26.26
C GLU A 97 -27.42 31.78 -27.10
N TYR A 98 -28.19 30.68 -27.15
CA TYR A 98 -29.50 30.71 -27.86
C TYR A 98 -30.50 31.69 -27.24
N ASN A 99 -30.61 31.76 -25.94
CA ASN A 99 -31.49 32.69 -25.28
C ASN A 99 -31.12 34.15 -25.59
N ASP A 100 -29.82 34.47 -25.59
CA ASP A 100 -29.30 35.81 -25.87
C ASP A 100 -29.51 36.21 -27.34
N GLN A 101 -29.29 35.28 -28.27
CA GLN A 101 -29.55 35.49 -29.70
C GLN A 101 -31.05 35.72 -29.96
N MET A 102 -31.94 34.93 -29.37
CA MET A 102 -33.38 35.11 -29.49
C MET A 102 -33.85 36.44 -28.86
N LEU A 103 -33.26 36.85 -27.74
CA LEU A 103 -33.51 38.16 -27.17
C LEU A 103 -33.09 39.28 -28.13
N ALA A 104 -31.97 39.14 -28.80
CA ALA A 104 -31.52 40.10 -29.80
C ALA A 104 -32.47 40.22 -30.97
N VAL A 105 -33.01 39.10 -31.47
CA VAL A 105 -34.07 39.09 -32.51
C VAL A 105 -35.29 39.88 -32.04
N VAL A 106 -35.76 39.65 -30.81
CA VAL A 106 -36.92 40.36 -30.24
C VAL A 106 -36.67 41.86 -30.11
N VAL A 107 -35.47 42.24 -29.61
CA VAL A 107 -35.13 43.66 -29.38
C VAL A 107 -34.93 44.43 -30.70
N GLN A 108 -34.28 43.79 -31.67
CA GLN A 108 -33.96 44.41 -32.97
C GLN A 108 -35.08 44.24 -33.99
N ASN A 109 -36.05 43.40 -33.69
CA ASN A 109 -37.16 43.02 -34.58
C ASN A 109 -36.65 42.53 -35.98
N ASP A 110 -35.52 41.76 -35.94
CA ASP A 110 -34.88 41.26 -37.15
C ASP A 110 -34.68 39.72 -37.06
N ILE A 111 -35.51 39.01 -37.85
CA ILE A 111 -35.51 37.54 -37.88
C ILE A 111 -34.23 36.98 -38.52
N SER A 112 -33.48 37.76 -39.28
CA SER A 112 -32.23 37.28 -39.85
C SER A 112 -31.13 36.93 -38.83
N MET A 113 -31.32 37.39 -37.58
CA MET A 113 -30.45 37.10 -36.46
C MET A 113 -30.87 35.81 -35.69
N MET A 114 -31.87 35.09 -36.20
CA MET A 114 -32.32 33.84 -35.57
C MET A 114 -31.23 32.80 -35.53
N PRO A 115 -30.97 32.18 -34.39
CA PRO A 115 -29.96 31.13 -34.30
C PRO A 115 -30.36 29.88 -35.08
N ASP A 116 -29.38 29.21 -35.68
CA ASP A 116 -29.61 27.90 -36.29
C ASP A 116 -29.60 26.79 -35.19
N PHE A 117 -30.79 26.25 -34.93
CA PHE A 117 -30.96 25.23 -33.90
C PHE A 117 -30.57 23.84 -34.40
N ASN A 118 -29.43 23.36 -34.01
CA ASN A 118 -28.99 22.00 -34.30
C ASN A 118 -29.57 21.01 -33.25
N LEU A 119 -30.77 20.49 -33.52
CA LEU A 119 -31.45 19.52 -32.64
C LEU A 119 -30.69 18.24 -32.41
N ASP A 120 -30.01 17.70 -33.44
CA ASP A 120 -29.26 16.45 -33.31
C ASP A 120 -28.09 16.61 -32.36
N TYR A 121 -27.43 17.76 -32.40
CA TYR A 121 -26.34 18.06 -31.45
C TYR A 121 -26.87 18.17 -30.02
N PHE A 122 -28.01 18.78 -29.80
CA PHE A 122 -28.62 18.91 -28.48
C PHE A 122 -29.07 17.57 -27.91
N ASN A 123 -29.70 16.74 -28.74
CA ASN A 123 -30.09 15.39 -28.32
C ASN A 123 -28.86 14.57 -27.94
N ALA A 124 -27.80 14.65 -28.72
CA ALA A 124 -26.53 13.97 -28.42
C ALA A 124 -25.90 14.44 -27.10
N GLN A 125 -25.97 15.77 -26.79
CA GLN A 125 -25.48 16.29 -25.53
C GLN A 125 -26.34 15.84 -24.33
N SER A 126 -27.67 15.82 -24.49
CA SER A 126 -28.61 15.31 -23.48
C SER A 126 -28.41 13.82 -23.19
N ASP A 127 -28.23 13.01 -24.22
CA ASP A 127 -27.96 11.59 -24.09
C ASP A 127 -26.57 11.34 -23.46
N SER A 128 -25.57 12.15 -23.83
CA SER A 128 -24.25 12.12 -23.21
C SER A 128 -24.30 12.48 -21.74
N LEU A 129 -25.10 13.48 -21.38
CA LEU A 129 -25.32 13.88 -19.99
C LEU A 129 -25.97 12.72 -19.22
N ARG A 130 -27.06 12.15 -19.75
CA ARG A 130 -27.79 11.04 -19.12
C ARG A 130 -26.89 9.80 -18.94
N SER A 131 -26.07 9.46 -19.91
CA SER A 131 -25.15 8.32 -19.86
C SER A 131 -23.94 8.53 -18.94
N SER A 132 -23.60 9.77 -18.64
CA SER A 132 -22.42 10.09 -17.80
C SER A 132 -22.68 9.92 -16.30
N PHE A 133 -23.94 9.82 -15.88
CA PHE A 133 -24.31 9.69 -14.48
C PHE A 133 -24.87 8.31 -14.16
N THR A 134 -24.20 7.62 -13.28
CA THR A 134 -24.60 6.29 -12.78
C THR A 134 -25.15 6.32 -11.34
N SER A 135 -24.95 7.42 -10.65
CA SER A 135 -25.39 7.58 -9.25
C SER A 135 -26.90 7.77 -9.16
N SER A 136 -27.55 6.99 -8.28
CA SER A 136 -28.98 7.08 -8.02
C SER A 136 -29.45 8.46 -7.50
N ARG A 137 -28.55 9.25 -6.94
CA ARG A 137 -28.81 10.63 -6.47
C ARG A 137 -28.84 11.64 -7.61
N MET A 138 -28.02 11.42 -8.64
CA MET A 138 -27.89 12.34 -9.78
C MET A 138 -28.97 12.12 -10.84
N ILE A 139 -29.42 10.88 -11.06
CA ILE A 139 -30.43 10.53 -12.08
C ILE A 139 -31.63 11.44 -12.06
N PRO A 140 -32.31 11.72 -10.91
CA PRO A 140 -33.48 12.61 -10.90
C PRO A 140 -33.15 14.05 -11.31
N LYS A 141 -31.95 14.54 -11.01
CA LYS A 141 -31.49 15.87 -11.38
C LYS A 141 -31.20 15.97 -12.87
N VAL A 142 -30.52 14.95 -13.42
CA VAL A 142 -30.28 14.82 -14.86
C VAL A 142 -31.62 14.77 -15.64
N ASP A 143 -32.56 13.96 -15.18
CA ASP A 143 -33.89 13.88 -15.80
C ASP A 143 -34.63 15.22 -15.77
N SER A 144 -34.52 16.00 -14.67
CA SER A 144 -35.04 17.35 -14.58
C SER A 144 -34.41 18.30 -15.60
N VAL A 145 -33.07 18.25 -15.74
CA VAL A 145 -32.34 19.06 -16.72
C VAL A 145 -32.77 18.68 -18.15
N VAL A 146 -32.82 17.39 -18.48
CA VAL A 146 -33.23 16.92 -19.80
C VAL A 146 -34.67 17.34 -20.12
N ALA A 147 -35.58 17.22 -19.17
CA ALA A 147 -37.00 17.63 -19.35
C ALA A 147 -37.16 19.14 -19.53
N SER A 148 -36.46 19.96 -18.71
CA SER A 148 -36.50 21.41 -18.84
C SER A 148 -35.80 21.90 -20.11
N PHE A 149 -34.71 21.21 -20.54
CA PHE A 149 -34.06 21.46 -21.79
C PHE A 149 -34.96 21.16 -23.00
N ASP A 150 -35.63 20.00 -23.04
CA ASP A 150 -36.59 19.64 -24.07
C ASP A 150 -37.76 20.67 -24.15
N ALA A 151 -38.25 21.12 -23.00
CA ALA A 151 -39.29 22.15 -22.92
C ALA A 151 -38.80 23.50 -23.46
N PHE A 152 -37.57 23.90 -23.17
CA PHE A 152 -36.95 25.11 -23.71
C PHE A 152 -36.82 25.02 -25.23
N MET A 153 -36.24 23.94 -25.74
CA MET A 153 -36.05 23.73 -27.18
C MET A 153 -37.34 23.69 -27.97
N LYS A 154 -38.36 22.95 -27.49
CA LYS A 154 -39.68 22.89 -28.13
C LYS A 154 -40.39 24.26 -28.15
N THR A 155 -40.09 25.11 -27.19
CA THR A 155 -40.66 26.47 -27.19
C THR A 155 -39.82 27.36 -28.11
N SER A 156 -38.49 27.26 -28.12
CA SER A 156 -37.63 28.01 -29.01
C SER A 156 -37.97 27.79 -30.49
N LEU A 157 -38.24 26.54 -30.89
CA LEU A 157 -38.65 26.19 -32.26
C LEU A 157 -39.98 26.79 -32.72
N LYS A 158 -40.81 27.27 -31.81
CA LYS A 158 -42.07 27.97 -32.15
C LYS A 158 -41.87 29.47 -32.38
N PHE A 159 -40.65 29.97 -32.18
CA PHE A 159 -40.37 31.39 -32.26
C PHE A 159 -40.66 31.96 -33.67
N ASP A 160 -40.32 31.24 -34.73
CA ASP A 160 -40.56 31.65 -36.13
C ASP A 160 -42.05 31.84 -36.40
N GLU A 161 -42.88 30.90 -35.93
CA GLU A 161 -44.34 30.99 -36.07
C GLU A 161 -44.91 32.21 -35.34
N VAL A 162 -44.40 32.48 -34.14
CA VAL A 162 -44.82 33.61 -33.30
C VAL A 162 -44.35 34.93 -33.90
N PHE A 163 -43.14 35.00 -34.44
CA PHE A 163 -42.57 36.20 -35.04
C PHE A 163 -43.32 36.61 -36.32
N LEU A 164 -43.75 35.64 -37.11
CA LEU A 164 -44.49 35.86 -38.34
C LEU A 164 -46.02 36.12 -38.13
N ALA A 165 -46.52 35.88 -36.93
CA ALA A 165 -47.96 36.06 -36.62
C ALA A 165 -48.26 37.51 -36.21
N ASP A 166 -48.96 38.26 -37.06
CA ASP A 166 -49.35 39.65 -36.81
C ASP A 166 -50.19 39.86 -35.52
N SER A 167 -50.74 38.80 -34.97
CA SER A 167 -51.60 38.81 -33.79
C SER A 167 -50.90 38.60 -32.44
N VAL A 168 -49.64 38.30 -32.44
CA VAL A 168 -48.86 37.95 -31.22
C VAL A 168 -47.75 39.00 -31.01
N ASN A 169 -47.70 39.59 -29.83
CA ASN A 169 -46.59 40.44 -29.42
C ASN A 169 -45.37 39.53 -29.09
N THR A 170 -44.35 39.53 -29.97
CA THR A 170 -43.17 38.70 -29.87
C THR A 170 -42.43 38.92 -28.55
N GLY A 171 -42.35 40.17 -28.06
CA GLY A 171 -41.72 40.47 -26.77
C GLY A 171 -42.50 39.89 -25.58
N GLU A 172 -43.85 40.03 -25.59
CA GLU A 172 -44.68 39.46 -24.54
C GLU A 172 -44.62 37.93 -24.51
N TRP A 173 -44.58 37.28 -25.69
CA TRP A 173 -44.39 35.84 -25.78
C TRP A 173 -43.01 35.42 -25.30
N PHE A 174 -41.94 36.15 -25.68
CA PHE A 174 -40.56 35.85 -25.22
C PHE A 174 -40.48 35.87 -23.69
N PHE A 175 -40.92 36.97 -23.06
CA PHE A 175 -40.83 37.12 -21.61
C PHE A 175 -41.87 36.26 -20.86
N GLY A 176 -43.03 35.99 -21.43
CA GLY A 176 -44.08 35.20 -20.81
C GLY A 176 -43.98 33.70 -21.01
N SER A 177 -43.39 33.25 -22.12
CA SER A 177 -43.36 31.83 -22.48
C SER A 177 -41.96 31.23 -22.54
N LEU A 178 -41.00 31.88 -23.19
CA LEU A 178 -39.67 31.34 -23.39
C LEU A 178 -38.76 31.56 -22.16
N GLN A 179 -38.69 32.79 -21.68
CA GLN A 179 -37.83 33.18 -20.55
C GLN A 179 -38.11 32.37 -19.26
N PRO A 180 -39.35 32.05 -18.88
CA PRO A 180 -39.60 31.17 -17.73
C PRO A 180 -39.03 29.75 -17.92
N ARG A 181 -39.04 29.21 -19.16
CA ARG A 181 -38.47 27.88 -19.46
C ARG A 181 -36.96 27.89 -19.42
N TYR A 182 -36.34 28.94 -19.96
CA TYR A 182 -34.90 29.16 -19.81
C TYR A 182 -34.48 29.27 -18.34
N THR A 183 -35.20 30.08 -17.56
CA THR A 183 -34.94 30.22 -16.13
C THR A 183 -35.05 28.88 -15.39
N LYS A 184 -36.09 28.10 -15.71
CA LYS A 184 -36.25 26.74 -15.13
C LYS A 184 -35.08 25.84 -15.47
N LEU A 185 -34.66 25.77 -16.74
CA LEU A 185 -33.51 25.00 -17.18
C LEU A 185 -32.22 25.42 -16.47
N ARG A 186 -31.99 26.74 -16.35
CA ARG A 186 -30.85 27.29 -15.64
C ARG A 186 -30.84 26.87 -14.15
N MET A 187 -31.98 26.89 -13.48
CA MET A 187 -32.13 26.43 -12.09
C MET A 187 -31.85 24.94 -11.96
N ASP A 188 -32.33 24.11 -12.91
CA ASP A 188 -32.11 22.67 -12.89
C ASP A 188 -30.61 22.34 -13.14
N LEU A 189 -29.91 23.08 -14.02
CA LEU A 189 -28.49 22.96 -14.23
C LEU A 189 -27.67 23.35 -12.98
N ILE A 190 -28.06 24.45 -12.30
CA ILE A 190 -27.42 24.84 -11.04
C ILE A 190 -27.61 23.73 -9.99
N SER A 191 -28.84 23.22 -9.86
CA SER A 191 -29.14 22.14 -8.91
C SER A 191 -28.39 20.83 -9.21
N LEU A 192 -28.16 20.52 -10.49
CA LEU A 192 -27.30 19.39 -10.90
C LEU A 192 -25.87 19.63 -10.49
N ASN A 193 -25.32 20.82 -10.77
CA ASN A 193 -23.92 21.15 -10.38
C ASN A 193 -23.73 21.11 -8.87
N GLU A 194 -24.71 21.56 -8.07
CA GLU A 194 -24.64 21.45 -6.61
C GLU A 194 -24.52 19.99 -6.15
N VAL A 195 -25.31 19.08 -6.73
CA VAL A 195 -25.25 17.64 -6.40
C VAL A 195 -23.93 17.02 -6.88
N ILE A 196 -23.40 17.43 -8.05
CA ILE A 196 -22.07 16.98 -8.51
C ILE A 196 -20.99 17.43 -7.52
N HIS A 197 -21.02 18.67 -7.05
CA HIS A 197 -20.07 19.16 -6.06
C HIS A 197 -20.20 18.44 -4.71
N GLU A 198 -21.42 18.18 -4.25
CA GLU A 198 -21.65 17.42 -3.01
C GLU A 198 -21.09 15.99 -3.13
N GLU A 199 -21.30 15.32 -4.26
CA GLU A 199 -20.77 13.98 -4.51
C GLU A 199 -19.26 13.97 -4.62
N LEU A 200 -18.65 14.99 -5.22
CA LEU A 200 -17.18 15.19 -5.23
C LEU A 200 -16.61 15.32 -3.81
N MET A 201 -17.27 16.10 -2.96
CA MET A 201 -16.85 16.29 -1.57
C MET A 201 -16.99 15.00 -0.76
N ASN A 202 -18.08 14.26 -0.94
CA ASN A 202 -18.31 12.97 -0.28
C ASN A 202 -17.30 11.91 -0.77
N ASN A 203 -17.04 11.87 -2.07
CA ASN A 203 -16.03 10.99 -2.65
C ASN A 203 -14.60 11.34 -2.17
N SER A 204 -14.31 12.63 -1.94
CA SER A 204 -13.04 13.06 -1.35
C SER A 204 -12.87 12.56 0.07
N ALA A 205 -13.93 12.58 0.88
CA ALA A 205 -13.91 12.02 2.23
C ALA A 205 -13.73 10.48 2.23
N ASP A 206 -14.41 9.80 1.31
CA ASP A 206 -14.23 8.35 1.10
C ASP A 206 -12.83 8.02 0.56
N PHE A 207 -12.24 8.91 -0.24
CA PHE A 207 -10.87 8.82 -0.69
C PHE A 207 -9.88 8.87 0.47
N ASP A 208 -10.02 9.85 1.37
CA ASP A 208 -9.16 9.95 2.56
C ASP A 208 -9.26 8.68 3.42
N ALA A 209 -10.46 8.19 3.66
CA ALA A 209 -10.67 6.93 4.38
C ALA A 209 -10.06 5.73 3.65
N GLY A 210 -10.17 5.67 2.33
CA GLY A 210 -9.57 4.65 1.46
C GLY A 210 -8.05 4.71 1.45
N PHE A 211 -7.48 5.92 1.41
CA PHE A 211 -6.05 6.18 1.45
C PHE A 211 -5.42 5.66 2.76
N TYR A 212 -6.00 6.02 3.90
CA TYR A 212 -5.55 5.49 5.20
C TYR A 212 -5.67 3.97 5.27
N ARG A 213 -6.75 3.40 4.74
CA ARG A 213 -6.95 1.95 4.70
C ARG A 213 -5.91 1.23 3.82
N SER A 214 -5.45 1.86 2.75
CA SER A 214 -4.41 1.32 1.86
C SER A 214 -3.00 1.43 2.46
N ILE A 215 -2.70 2.52 3.18
CA ILE A 215 -1.37 2.75 3.79
C ILE A 215 -1.18 1.93 5.07
N ILE A 216 -2.20 1.77 5.90
CA ILE A 216 -2.08 1.09 7.20
C ILE A 216 -1.45 -0.32 7.08
N PRO A 217 -1.87 -1.20 6.17
CA PRO A 217 -1.23 -2.51 6.00
C PRO A 217 0.26 -2.43 5.67
N GLY A 218 0.65 -1.47 4.82
CA GLY A 218 2.06 -1.23 4.47
C GLY A 218 2.89 -0.77 5.67
N VAL A 219 2.37 0.17 6.46
CA VAL A 219 3.02 0.66 7.69
C VAL A 219 3.16 -0.46 8.73
N VAL A 220 2.09 -1.23 8.95
CA VAL A 220 2.10 -2.36 9.88
C VAL A 220 3.10 -3.44 9.45
N ALA A 221 3.15 -3.76 8.15
CA ALA A 221 4.10 -4.73 7.61
C ALA A 221 5.55 -4.24 7.75
N THR A 222 5.81 -2.95 7.52
CA THR A 222 7.13 -2.34 7.72
C THR A 222 7.54 -2.37 9.19
N ALA A 223 6.65 -2.02 10.10
CA ALA A 223 6.91 -2.06 11.54
C ALA A 223 7.19 -3.50 12.03
N ALA A 224 6.39 -4.47 11.57
CA ALA A 224 6.62 -5.89 11.85
C ALA A 224 7.96 -6.38 11.28
N GLY A 225 8.33 -5.97 10.07
CA GLY A 225 9.61 -6.28 9.46
C GLY A 225 10.79 -5.72 10.26
N LEU A 226 10.72 -4.47 10.72
CA LEU A 226 11.75 -3.87 11.59
C LEU A 226 11.89 -4.62 12.91
N LEU A 227 10.77 -4.98 13.55
CA LEU A 227 10.78 -5.75 14.79
C LEU A 227 11.46 -7.12 14.59
N LEU A 228 11.15 -7.81 13.48
CA LEU A 228 11.80 -9.07 13.13
C LEU A 228 13.30 -8.92 12.87
N ILE A 229 13.74 -7.83 12.24
CA ILE A 229 15.18 -7.54 12.06
C ILE A 229 15.87 -7.37 13.42
N ILE A 230 15.27 -6.64 14.36
CA ILE A 230 15.81 -6.44 15.71
C ILE A 230 15.90 -7.78 16.44
N LEU A 231 14.86 -8.61 16.38
CA LEU A 231 14.85 -9.94 16.99
C LEU A 231 15.91 -10.86 16.36
N LEU A 232 16.07 -10.82 15.04
CA LEU A 232 17.10 -11.59 14.33
C LEU A 232 18.50 -11.13 14.75
N PHE A 233 18.73 -9.82 14.84
CA PHE A 233 20.00 -9.26 15.30
C PHE A 233 20.34 -9.71 16.73
N TYR A 234 19.35 -9.64 17.63
CA TYR A 234 19.48 -10.12 19.01
C TYR A 234 19.77 -11.63 19.07
N PHE A 235 19.10 -12.41 18.21
CA PHE A 235 19.37 -13.84 18.09
C PHE A 235 20.82 -14.12 17.63
N ILE A 236 21.29 -13.40 16.62
CA ILE A 236 22.66 -13.53 16.13
C ILE A 236 23.66 -13.19 17.23
N LEU A 237 23.46 -12.12 17.99
CA LEU A 237 24.32 -11.71 19.10
C LEU A 237 24.43 -12.80 20.16
N ILE A 238 23.32 -13.39 20.58
CA ILE A 238 23.31 -14.39 21.64
C ILE A 238 23.87 -15.74 21.19
N TYR A 239 23.42 -16.21 20.02
CA TYR A 239 23.73 -17.60 19.59
C TYR A 239 25.01 -17.72 18.80
N TYR A 240 25.56 -16.64 18.23
CA TYR A 240 26.79 -16.71 17.43
C TYR A 240 27.90 -15.82 17.98
N VAL A 241 27.63 -14.57 18.22
CA VAL A 241 28.64 -13.60 18.60
C VAL A 241 29.16 -13.87 20.03
N LYS A 242 28.28 -14.02 21.00
CA LYS A 242 28.64 -14.25 22.41
C LYS A 242 29.47 -15.54 22.63
N PRO A 243 29.12 -16.70 22.06
CA PRO A 243 29.95 -17.91 22.15
C PRO A 243 31.36 -17.73 21.53
N ILE A 244 31.44 -17.04 20.38
CA ILE A 244 32.76 -16.79 19.75
C ILE A 244 33.65 -15.92 20.65
N TYR A 245 33.12 -14.88 21.25
CA TYR A 245 33.83 -14.05 22.21
C TYR A 245 34.31 -14.87 23.41
N ARG A 246 33.45 -15.71 23.97
CA ARG A 246 33.83 -16.58 25.12
C ARG A 246 34.92 -17.59 24.77
N MET A 247 34.91 -18.14 23.55
CA MET A 247 35.99 -18.98 23.07
C MET A 247 37.29 -18.21 22.94
N SER A 248 37.26 -16.98 22.40
CA SER A 248 38.40 -16.09 22.29
C SER A 248 38.98 -15.75 23.67
N ASP A 249 38.12 -15.33 24.61
CA ASP A 249 38.54 -15.03 25.99
C ASP A 249 39.16 -16.26 26.67
N GLY A 250 38.66 -17.48 26.37
CA GLY A 250 39.21 -18.74 26.84
C GLY A 250 40.61 -18.99 26.29
N ILE A 251 40.85 -18.72 25.02
CA ILE A 251 42.20 -18.82 24.39
C ILE A 251 43.18 -17.84 25.03
N ASP A 252 42.75 -16.58 25.20
CA ASP A 252 43.59 -15.53 25.80
C ASP A 252 43.93 -15.85 27.28
N SER A 253 42.95 -16.31 28.04
CA SER A 253 43.17 -16.77 29.42
C SER A 253 44.15 -17.92 29.50
N TYR A 254 44.10 -18.89 28.58
CA TYR A 254 45.04 -19.99 28.48
C TYR A 254 46.47 -19.50 28.15
N ARG A 255 46.61 -18.57 27.22
CA ARG A 255 47.92 -17.99 26.81
C ARG A 255 48.58 -17.23 27.94
N LEU A 256 47.79 -16.43 28.70
CA LEU A 256 48.35 -15.54 29.75
C LEU A 256 48.58 -16.26 31.08
N SER A 257 47.71 -17.15 31.48
CA SER A 257 47.72 -17.74 32.83
C SER A 257 47.81 -19.28 32.87
N GLY A 258 47.78 -19.93 31.71
CA GLY A 258 47.73 -21.40 31.63
C GLY A 258 46.43 -22.02 32.16
N ARG A 259 45.40 -21.18 32.43
CA ARG A 259 44.12 -21.68 32.95
C ARG A 259 43.40 -22.47 31.87
N ARG A 260 42.83 -23.61 32.28
CA ARG A 260 42.05 -24.48 31.40
C ARG A 260 40.83 -23.75 30.89
N HIS A 261 40.55 -23.86 29.58
CA HIS A 261 39.29 -23.39 28.99
C HIS A 261 38.16 -24.28 29.49
N VAL A 262 37.17 -23.67 30.15
CA VAL A 262 35.98 -24.36 30.64
C VAL A 262 34.76 -23.56 30.16
N TYR A 263 34.37 -23.75 28.90
CA TYR A 263 33.13 -23.20 28.39
C TYR A 263 32.25 -24.35 27.88
N GLU A 264 31.10 -24.55 28.57
CA GLU A 264 30.09 -25.48 28.10
C GLU A 264 29.21 -24.78 27.07
N PHE A 265 29.19 -25.34 25.87
CA PHE A 265 28.39 -24.84 24.76
C PHE A 265 27.11 -25.65 24.70
N ASP A 266 25.92 -24.94 24.87
CA ASP A 266 24.60 -25.52 24.86
C ASP A 266 24.10 -25.84 23.43
N GLY A 267 24.90 -26.29 22.56
CA GLY A 267 24.63 -26.59 21.16
C GLY A 267 25.23 -27.88 20.69
N ASP A 268 24.80 -28.34 19.54
CA ASP A 268 25.26 -29.54 18.87
C ASP A 268 25.53 -29.20 17.38
N ASP A 269 26.05 -28.00 17.17
CA ASP A 269 26.33 -27.44 15.85
C ASP A 269 27.86 -27.22 15.64
N GLN A 270 28.21 -26.53 14.58
CA GLN A 270 29.63 -26.28 14.23
C GLN A 270 30.38 -25.51 15.31
N LEU A 271 29.71 -24.66 16.10
CA LEU A 271 30.36 -23.94 17.21
C LEU A 271 30.64 -24.87 18.38
N ALA A 272 29.75 -25.83 18.65
CA ALA A 272 30.03 -26.88 19.66
C ALA A 272 31.23 -27.72 19.28
N ASN A 273 31.30 -28.15 18.00
CA ASN A 273 32.46 -28.91 17.49
C ASN A 273 33.75 -28.10 17.56
N LEU A 274 33.69 -26.80 17.21
CA LEU A 274 34.85 -25.91 17.33
C LEU A 274 35.32 -25.77 18.77
N ASN A 275 34.36 -25.59 19.71
CA ASN A 275 34.68 -25.50 21.14
C ASN A 275 35.29 -26.78 21.69
N ALA A 276 34.77 -27.94 21.29
CA ALA A 276 35.33 -29.26 21.68
C ALA A 276 36.75 -29.44 21.16
N GLY A 277 36.99 -29.18 19.87
CA GLY A 277 38.33 -29.28 19.28
C GLY A 277 39.32 -28.29 19.90
N LEU A 278 38.88 -27.07 20.25
CA LEU A 278 39.70 -26.10 20.95
C LEU A 278 40.10 -26.61 22.34
N THR A 279 39.20 -27.22 23.08
CA THR A 279 39.43 -27.78 24.38
C THR A 279 40.42 -28.93 24.30
N GLU A 280 40.28 -29.84 23.34
CA GLU A 280 41.16 -30.96 23.08
C GLU A 280 42.61 -30.49 22.79
N VAL A 281 42.80 -29.55 21.86
CA VAL A 281 44.09 -28.97 21.53
C VAL A 281 44.76 -28.31 22.76
N MET A 282 44.01 -27.63 23.61
CA MET A 282 44.53 -27.04 24.84
C MET A 282 44.95 -28.10 25.84
N GLU A 283 44.19 -29.18 25.99
CA GLU A 283 44.53 -30.29 26.87
C GLU A 283 45.81 -31.00 26.42
N GLU A 284 45.94 -31.31 25.13
CA GLU A 284 47.14 -31.88 24.55
C GLU A 284 48.36 -30.97 24.78
N ASN A 285 48.20 -29.66 24.58
CA ASN A 285 49.30 -28.71 24.82
C ASN A 285 49.72 -28.67 26.29
N VAL A 286 48.79 -28.78 27.24
CA VAL A 286 49.10 -28.89 28.69
C VAL A 286 49.90 -30.18 28.95
N GLN A 287 49.50 -31.31 28.38
CA GLN A 287 50.20 -32.58 28.53
C GLN A 287 51.61 -32.55 27.93
N LEU A 288 51.73 -31.95 26.72
CA LEU A 288 53.07 -31.78 26.08
C LEU A 288 53.98 -30.89 26.90
N LYS A 289 53.49 -29.78 27.46
CA LYS A 289 54.24 -28.89 28.34
C LYS A 289 54.74 -29.66 29.61
N LYS A 290 53.89 -30.48 30.22
CA LYS A 290 54.28 -31.33 31.35
C LYS A 290 55.37 -32.35 30.97
N ARG A 291 55.19 -33.01 29.82
CA ARG A 291 56.16 -34.00 29.33
C ARG A 291 57.52 -33.34 29.03
N VAL A 292 57.52 -32.16 28.38
CA VAL A 292 58.72 -31.39 28.12
C VAL A 292 59.40 -30.97 29.42
N LYS A 293 58.63 -30.55 30.43
CA LYS A 293 59.19 -30.22 31.75
C LYS A 293 59.81 -31.44 32.42
N ASN A 294 59.15 -32.58 32.48
CA ASN A 294 59.64 -33.79 33.06
C ASN A 294 60.98 -34.29 32.35
N LEU A 295 60.99 -34.20 31.02
CA LEU A 295 62.20 -34.55 30.26
C LEU A 295 63.36 -33.58 30.53
N ARG A 296 63.07 -32.29 30.78
CA ARG A 296 64.08 -31.32 31.17
C ARG A 296 64.64 -31.65 32.58
N ASP A 297 63.74 -31.90 33.53
CA ASP A 297 64.10 -32.22 34.91
C ASP A 297 64.97 -33.54 34.96
N GLU A 298 64.58 -34.52 34.16
CA GLU A 298 65.36 -35.79 34.02
C GLU A 298 66.70 -35.55 33.37
N ARG A 299 66.82 -34.76 32.32
CA ARG A 299 68.04 -34.35 31.70
C ARG A 299 68.99 -33.63 32.67
N GLU A 300 68.45 -32.69 33.44
CA GLU A 300 69.24 -31.97 34.47
C GLU A 300 69.80 -32.94 35.54
N ARG A 301 68.96 -33.89 36.02
CA ARG A 301 69.43 -34.94 36.95
C ARG A 301 70.48 -35.80 36.34
N LEU A 302 70.38 -36.21 35.09
CA LEU A 302 71.40 -37.00 34.41
C LEU A 302 72.74 -36.24 34.25
N ILE A 303 72.67 -34.95 33.91
CA ILE A 303 73.85 -34.07 33.81
C ILE A 303 74.51 -33.92 35.18
N GLN A 304 73.76 -33.73 36.25
CA GLN A 304 74.25 -33.65 37.61
C GLN A 304 74.94 -34.96 38.00
N ASN A 305 74.32 -36.09 37.77
CA ASN A 305 74.88 -37.39 38.07
C ASN A 305 76.20 -37.65 37.28
N ILE A 306 76.24 -37.22 36.02
CA ILE A 306 77.49 -37.34 35.22
C ILE A 306 78.60 -36.42 35.79
N SER A 307 78.19 -35.18 36.16
CA SER A 307 79.15 -34.25 36.79
C SER A 307 79.71 -34.76 38.11
N ASP A 308 78.85 -35.35 38.94
CA ASP A 308 79.29 -35.95 40.20
C ASP A 308 80.20 -37.14 39.97
N LEU A 309 79.96 -38.01 39.01
CA LEU A 309 80.84 -39.16 38.63
C LEU A 309 82.14 -38.72 37.98
N THR A 310 82.26 -37.53 37.41
CA THR A 310 83.47 -36.99 36.79
C THR A 310 84.32 -36.18 37.78
N ALA A 311 83.81 -35.89 38.97
CA ALA A 311 84.47 -35.15 40.06
C ALA A 311 85.12 -36.07 41.10
N GLU A 312 84.82 -37.38 41.08
CA GLU A 312 85.51 -38.44 41.79
C GLU A 312 86.70 -38.97 40.93
#